data_26b1b20b4a6b46f91ce67cbfa95b31e1
#
_entry.id   26b1b20b4a6b46f91ce67cbfa95b31e1
#
_cell.length_a   1.000
_cell.length_b   1.000
_cell.length_c   1.000
_cell.angle_alpha   90.00
_cell.angle_beta   90.00
_cell.angle_gamma   90.00
#
_symmetry.space_group_name_H-M   'P 1'
#
loop_
_entity.id
_entity.type
_entity.pdbx_description
1 polymer ?
#
loop_
_entity_poly.entity_id
_entity_poly.type
_entity_poly.pdbx_seq_one_letter_code
_entity_poly.pdbx_strand_id
1 'polypeptide(L)'
;MKSTLLFLLLVCQGAFAQTLLMNSVDKTTGTRTIITNNHKGAEIKWDDSIVPNGLVFFSAGYQKINKPDDTSEVYFVELNIVHKDTRLGCLKDTDGKILITMKDGTRIECFQISPTDCDPVGFTAAFALMPKNGSKDLMRQNFNTLLTTEVAKIKIFTTEKELEYSTNSATRAVIKAHFALLDKTIKASL
;
A
#
# COMPACT_ATOMS: atom_id res chain seq x y z
N MET A 1 14.87 5.59 -56.49
CA MET A 1 14.38 6.31 -55.31
C MET A 1 13.69 5.30 -54.41
N LYS A 2 14.35 4.87 -53.34
CA LYS A 2 13.83 3.88 -52.39
C LYS A 2 13.24 4.62 -51.18
N SER A 3 11.93 4.57 -51.05
CA SER A 3 11.19 5.17 -49.95
C SER A 3 11.29 4.26 -48.74
N THR A 4 12.06 4.65 -47.73
CA THR A 4 12.20 3.93 -46.47
C THR A 4 11.06 4.37 -45.56
N LEU A 5 10.09 3.50 -45.43
CA LEU A 5 8.94 3.67 -44.51
C LEU A 5 9.44 3.40 -43.09
N LEU A 6 9.68 4.46 -42.33
CA LEU A 6 10.03 4.37 -40.92
C LEU A 6 8.77 4.05 -40.10
N PHE A 7 8.60 2.78 -39.74
CA PHE A 7 7.53 2.32 -38.86
C PHE A 7 7.91 2.74 -37.42
N LEU A 8 7.33 3.86 -36.99
CA LEU A 8 7.43 4.29 -35.59
C LEU A 8 6.52 3.37 -34.76
N LEU A 9 7.10 2.33 -34.21
CA LEU A 9 6.46 1.48 -33.20
C LEU A 9 6.29 2.33 -31.94
N LEU A 10 5.15 3.03 -31.81
CA LEU A 10 4.67 3.52 -30.53
C LEU A 10 4.33 2.30 -29.67
N VAL A 11 5.28 1.87 -28.89
CA VAL A 11 5.02 0.98 -27.76
C VAL A 11 4.21 1.81 -26.76
N CYS A 12 2.89 1.76 -26.87
CA CYS A 12 1.99 2.13 -25.78
C CYS A 12 2.27 1.17 -24.62
N GLN A 13 3.26 1.49 -23.80
CA GLN A 13 3.33 0.95 -22.46
C GLN A 13 2.06 1.46 -21.78
N GLY A 14 1.08 0.58 -21.64
CA GLY A 14 -0.09 0.82 -20.81
C GLY A 14 0.40 1.07 -19.39
N ALA A 15 0.77 2.30 -19.13
CA ALA A 15 1.01 2.77 -17.78
C ALA A 15 -0.34 2.63 -17.08
N PHE A 16 -0.46 1.67 -16.17
CA PHE A 16 -1.56 1.63 -15.22
C PHE A 16 -1.48 2.93 -14.42
N ALA A 17 -2.21 3.95 -14.90
CA ALA A 17 -2.22 5.24 -14.25
C ALA A 17 -3.01 5.08 -12.96
N GLN A 18 -2.30 4.96 -11.85
CA GLN A 18 -2.90 5.02 -10.53
C GLN A 18 -3.61 6.36 -10.35
N THR A 19 -4.75 6.35 -9.67
CA THR A 19 -5.53 7.55 -9.37
C THR A 19 -5.64 7.74 -7.87
N LEU A 20 -6.03 8.94 -7.45
CA LEU A 20 -6.32 9.21 -6.06
C LEU A 20 -7.77 8.80 -5.75
N LEU A 21 -7.96 8.12 -4.61
CA LEU A 21 -9.26 7.94 -3.99
C LEU A 21 -9.64 9.20 -3.20
N MET A 22 -8.67 9.77 -2.48
CA MET A 22 -8.87 10.93 -1.64
C MET A 22 -7.66 11.87 -1.72
N ASN A 23 -7.94 13.17 -1.77
CA ASN A 23 -6.97 14.24 -1.52
C ASN A 23 -7.75 15.42 -0.94
N SER A 24 -7.89 15.44 0.36
CA SER A 24 -8.75 16.40 1.06
C SER A 24 -8.09 16.95 2.31
N VAL A 25 -8.55 18.13 2.72
CA VAL A 25 -8.23 18.74 3.99
C VAL A 25 -9.51 18.87 4.80
N ASP A 26 -9.53 18.28 5.98
CA ASP A 26 -10.59 18.48 6.94
C ASP A 26 -10.50 19.93 7.46
N LYS A 27 -11.54 20.72 7.20
CA LYS A 27 -11.58 22.14 7.57
C LYS A 27 -11.63 22.38 9.09
N THR A 28 -12.09 21.39 9.86
CA THR A 28 -12.24 21.49 11.31
C THR A 28 -10.92 21.22 12.02
N THR A 29 -10.21 20.18 11.57
CA THR A 29 -8.97 19.72 12.23
C THR A 29 -7.70 20.18 11.51
N GLY A 30 -7.82 20.73 10.30
CA GLY A 30 -6.67 21.01 9.42
C GLY A 30 -5.95 19.76 8.93
N THR A 31 -6.51 18.56 9.18
CA THR A 31 -5.89 17.30 8.80
C THR A 31 -5.99 17.11 7.30
N ARG A 32 -4.84 16.93 6.65
CA ARG A 32 -4.77 16.55 5.25
C ARG A 32 -4.67 15.05 5.11
N THR A 33 -5.50 14.47 4.23
CA THR A 33 -5.47 13.04 3.92
C THR A 33 -5.35 12.83 2.41
N ILE A 34 -4.40 12.00 2.00
CA ILE A 34 -4.19 11.57 0.61
C ILE A 34 -4.20 10.03 0.62
N ILE A 35 -5.05 9.43 -0.22
CA ILE A 35 -5.12 7.97 -0.40
C ILE A 35 -5.19 7.67 -1.89
N THR A 36 -4.40 6.70 -2.34
CA THR A 36 -4.43 6.21 -3.71
C THR A 36 -5.59 5.24 -3.92
N ASN A 37 -6.16 5.23 -5.12
CA ASN A 37 -7.34 4.41 -5.42
C ASN A 37 -6.93 2.97 -5.76
N ASN A 38 -7.44 1.99 -5.02
CA ASN A 38 -7.22 0.57 -5.24
C ASN A 38 -8.20 -0.09 -6.25
N HIS A 39 -9.27 0.63 -6.68
CA HIS A 39 -10.39 0.03 -7.40
C HIS A 39 -10.27 0.07 -8.93
N LYS A 40 -9.23 0.65 -9.50
CA LYS A 40 -9.06 0.68 -10.96
C LYS A 40 -8.07 -0.38 -11.44
N GLY A 41 -8.56 -1.61 -11.58
CA GLY A 41 -7.93 -2.61 -12.44
C GLY A 41 -6.68 -3.29 -11.91
N ALA A 42 -6.30 -3.01 -10.69
CA ALA A 42 -5.17 -3.68 -10.06
C ALA A 42 -5.67 -4.65 -8.99
N GLU A 43 -6.42 -5.65 -9.42
CA GLU A 43 -6.54 -6.87 -8.65
C GLU A 43 -5.13 -7.44 -8.51
N ILE A 44 -4.55 -7.28 -7.35
CA ILE A 44 -3.30 -7.96 -7.03
C ILE A 44 -3.66 -9.42 -6.85
N LYS A 45 -3.54 -10.19 -7.92
CA LYS A 45 -3.57 -11.64 -7.83
C LYS A 45 -2.26 -12.05 -7.19
N TRP A 46 -2.34 -12.35 -5.93
CA TRP A 46 -1.25 -12.95 -5.18
C TRP A 46 -1.17 -14.43 -5.56
N ASP A 47 0.02 -15.00 -5.42
CA ASP A 47 0.23 -16.42 -5.64
C ASP A 47 -0.77 -17.23 -4.79
N ASP A 48 -1.64 -17.99 -5.46
CA ASP A 48 -2.80 -18.70 -4.89
C ASP A 48 -2.42 -19.81 -3.90
N SER A 49 -1.14 -20.04 -3.63
CA SER A 49 -0.69 -21.19 -2.84
C SER A 49 -1.14 -21.15 -1.38
N ILE A 50 -1.45 -19.98 -0.83
CA ILE A 50 -1.80 -19.81 0.59
C ILE A 50 -3.26 -19.40 0.79
N VAL A 51 -3.81 -18.62 -0.11
CA VAL A 51 -5.22 -18.17 -0.07
C VAL A 51 -5.89 -18.45 -1.40
N PRO A 52 -6.33 -19.67 -1.65
CA PRO A 52 -7.08 -19.99 -2.86
C PRO A 52 -8.27 -19.05 -3.00
N ASN A 53 -8.32 -18.28 -4.07
CA ASN A 53 -9.36 -17.29 -4.36
C ASN A 53 -9.39 -16.05 -3.45
N GLY A 54 -8.33 -15.75 -2.70
CA GLY A 54 -8.21 -14.48 -1.98
C GLY A 54 -7.78 -13.34 -2.91
N LEU A 55 -8.36 -12.16 -2.70
CA LEU A 55 -7.96 -10.92 -3.36
C LEU A 55 -7.40 -9.98 -2.31
N VAL A 56 -6.29 -9.33 -2.65
CA VAL A 56 -5.74 -8.26 -1.81
C VAL A 56 -5.73 -6.98 -2.61
N PHE A 57 -6.45 -5.98 -2.12
CA PHE A 57 -6.42 -4.63 -2.65
C PHE A 57 -5.44 -3.81 -1.83
N PHE A 58 -4.67 -2.99 -2.51
CA PHE A 58 -3.59 -2.21 -1.92
C PHE A 58 -3.78 -0.72 -2.20
N SER A 59 -3.67 0.11 -1.17
CA SER A 59 -3.60 1.56 -1.29
C SER A 59 -2.40 2.08 -0.52
N ALA A 60 -1.78 3.15 -1.01
CA ALA A 60 -0.81 3.93 -0.25
C ALA A 60 -1.48 5.21 0.26
N GLY A 61 -1.19 5.57 1.49
CA GLY A 61 -1.80 6.72 2.13
C GLY A 61 -0.81 7.62 2.87
N TYR A 62 -1.21 8.87 3.01
CA TYR A 62 -0.51 9.89 3.78
C TYR A 62 -1.52 10.73 4.55
N GLN A 63 -1.22 11.00 5.80
CA GLN A 63 -1.98 11.92 6.61
C GLN A 63 -1.04 12.92 7.29
N LYS A 64 -1.37 14.21 7.20
CA LYS A 64 -0.68 15.28 7.90
C LYS A 64 -1.67 15.93 8.85
N ILE A 65 -1.35 15.89 10.13
CA ILE A 65 -2.16 16.48 11.20
C ILE A 65 -1.43 17.73 11.66
N ASN A 66 -2.02 18.89 11.41
CA ASN A 66 -1.50 20.16 11.87
C ASN A 66 -2.11 20.46 13.24
N LYS A 67 -1.33 20.30 14.29
CA LYS A 67 -1.68 20.78 15.64
C LYS A 67 -0.95 22.08 15.93
N PRO A 68 -1.47 22.98 16.81
CA PRO A 68 -0.82 24.24 17.12
C PRO A 68 0.66 24.10 17.55
N ASP A 69 0.96 23.04 18.29
CA ASP A 69 2.29 22.81 18.89
C ASP A 69 3.06 21.65 18.25
N ASP A 70 2.46 20.87 17.35
CA ASP A 70 3.12 19.74 16.69
C ASP A 70 2.46 19.41 15.35
N THR A 71 3.27 19.26 14.33
CA THR A 71 2.84 18.69 13.04
C THR A 71 3.25 17.23 13.00
N SER A 72 2.27 16.34 12.95
CA SER A 72 2.53 14.92 12.77
C SER A 72 2.19 14.46 11.36
N GLU A 73 3.05 13.61 10.81
CA GLU A 73 2.88 13.00 9.50
C GLU A 73 2.83 11.48 9.67
N VAL A 74 1.92 10.84 8.95
CA VAL A 74 1.82 9.39 8.91
C VAL A 74 1.79 8.92 7.47
N TYR A 75 2.75 8.07 7.10
CA TYR A 75 2.75 7.31 5.85
C TYR A 75 2.24 5.91 6.17
N PHE A 76 1.29 5.42 5.39
CA PHE A 76 0.66 4.13 5.66
C PHE A 76 0.33 3.36 4.37
N VAL A 77 0.10 2.08 4.54
CA VAL A 77 -0.55 1.23 3.53
C VAL A 77 -1.92 0.83 4.06
N GLU A 78 -2.91 0.75 3.18
CA GLU A 78 -4.20 0.16 3.47
C GLU A 78 -4.31 -1.13 2.67
N LEU A 79 -4.64 -2.21 3.35
CA LEU A 79 -4.89 -3.50 2.75
C LEU A 79 -6.35 -3.88 2.96
N ASN A 80 -7.04 -4.18 1.86
CA ASN A 80 -8.35 -4.81 1.89
C ASN A 80 -8.17 -6.24 1.39
N ILE A 81 -8.42 -7.20 2.27
CA ILE A 81 -8.24 -8.62 2.01
C ILE A 81 -9.61 -9.26 1.98
N VAL A 82 -9.95 -9.83 0.82
CA VAL A 82 -11.21 -10.55 0.61
C VAL A 82 -10.90 -12.03 0.42
N HIS A 83 -11.45 -12.87 1.28
CA HIS A 83 -11.28 -14.32 1.22
C HIS A 83 -12.58 -15.02 1.60
N LYS A 84 -12.70 -16.30 1.26
CA LYS A 84 -13.85 -17.14 1.61
C LYS A 84 -13.55 -18.16 2.71
N ASP A 85 -12.35 -18.13 3.26
CA ASP A 85 -11.91 -19.10 4.26
C ASP A 85 -11.85 -18.44 5.65
N THR A 86 -12.88 -18.67 6.46
CA THR A 86 -12.96 -18.15 7.83
C THR A 86 -11.83 -18.65 8.74
N ARG A 87 -11.12 -19.73 8.35
CA ARG A 87 -9.97 -20.26 9.11
C ARG A 87 -8.72 -19.39 8.98
N LEU A 88 -8.73 -18.40 8.11
CA LEU A 88 -7.60 -17.48 7.96
C LEU A 88 -7.51 -16.47 9.12
N GLY A 89 -8.59 -16.35 9.90
CA GLY A 89 -8.64 -15.42 11.01
C GLY A 89 -8.81 -13.97 10.57
N CYS A 90 -8.64 -13.09 11.53
CA CYS A 90 -8.78 -11.64 11.36
C CYS A 90 -7.60 -10.93 12.00
N LEU A 91 -7.49 -9.63 11.81
CA LEU A 91 -6.54 -8.82 12.56
C LEU A 91 -7.05 -8.64 13.99
N LYS A 92 -6.13 -8.71 14.94
CA LYS A 92 -6.43 -8.32 16.30
C LYS A 92 -6.61 -6.80 16.34
N ASP A 93 -7.71 -6.33 16.90
CA ASP A 93 -8.00 -4.91 16.94
C ASP A 93 -6.84 -4.12 17.58
N THR A 94 -6.37 -3.07 16.89
CA THR A 94 -5.26 -2.18 17.28
C THR A 94 -3.88 -2.80 17.53
N ASP A 95 -3.72 -4.12 17.47
CA ASP A 95 -2.46 -4.83 17.67
C ASP A 95 -1.99 -5.61 16.43
N GLY A 96 -2.70 -5.45 15.32
CA GLY A 96 -2.32 -6.07 14.05
C GLY A 96 -1.01 -5.50 13.50
N LYS A 97 -0.26 -6.35 12.85
CA LYS A 97 0.96 -5.96 12.14
C LYS A 97 1.11 -6.67 10.81
N ILE A 98 1.87 -6.04 9.93
CA ILE A 98 2.35 -6.67 8.71
C ILE A 98 3.87 -6.52 8.62
N LEU A 99 4.49 -7.40 7.84
CA LEU A 99 5.90 -7.34 7.51
C LEU A 99 6.05 -7.29 5.98
N ILE A 100 6.57 -6.18 5.48
CA ILE A 100 6.89 -6.01 4.07
C ILE A 100 8.35 -6.39 3.89
N THR A 101 8.65 -7.33 2.99
CA THR A 101 10.01 -7.71 2.64
C THR A 101 10.31 -7.20 1.23
N MET A 102 11.38 -6.44 1.08
CA MET A 102 11.86 -5.90 -0.18
C MET A 102 12.72 -6.93 -0.93
N LYS A 103 12.96 -6.72 -2.23
CA LYS A 103 13.79 -7.64 -3.05
C LYS A 103 15.26 -7.69 -2.63
N ASP A 104 15.77 -6.64 -2.01
CA ASP A 104 17.12 -6.57 -1.46
C ASP A 104 17.25 -7.22 -0.08
N GLY A 105 16.16 -7.76 0.47
CA GLY A 105 16.12 -8.38 1.80
C GLY A 105 15.76 -7.41 2.93
N THR A 106 15.67 -6.12 2.67
CA THR A 106 15.22 -5.13 3.68
C THR A 106 13.82 -5.49 4.16
N ARG A 107 13.58 -5.32 5.46
CA ARG A 107 12.28 -5.61 6.11
C ARG A 107 11.71 -4.37 6.73
N ILE A 108 10.43 -4.11 6.46
CA ILE A 108 9.65 -3.01 7.02
C ILE A 108 8.52 -3.61 7.84
N GLU A 109 8.60 -3.49 9.15
CA GLU A 109 7.49 -3.82 10.03
C GLU A 109 6.54 -2.63 10.09
N CYS A 110 5.24 -2.89 9.90
CA CYS A 110 4.19 -1.87 9.95
C CYS A 110 3.16 -2.25 11.00
N PHE A 111 2.73 -1.29 11.81
CA PHE A 111 1.70 -1.52 12.81
C PHE A 111 0.34 -0.97 12.39
N GLN A 112 -0.71 -1.63 12.83
CA GLN A 112 -2.09 -1.24 12.55
C GLN A 112 -2.44 0.09 13.22
N ILE A 113 -3.08 0.99 12.45
CA ILE A 113 -3.49 2.33 12.90
C ILE A 113 -5.00 2.59 12.73
N SER A 114 -5.73 1.69 12.09
CA SER A 114 -7.18 1.75 11.97
C SER A 114 -7.83 0.59 12.71
N PRO A 115 -9.06 0.75 13.21
CA PRO A 115 -9.86 -0.41 13.59
C PRO A 115 -10.06 -1.30 12.38
N THR A 116 -10.41 -2.54 12.60
CA THR A 116 -10.75 -3.50 11.55
C THR A 116 -12.09 -4.14 11.87
N ASP A 117 -12.92 -4.26 10.84
CA ASP A 117 -14.12 -5.08 10.90
C ASP A 117 -13.72 -6.51 10.56
N CYS A 118 -13.83 -7.39 11.55
CA CYS A 118 -13.59 -8.80 11.35
C CYS A 118 -14.80 -9.46 10.68
N ASP A 119 -14.91 -9.27 9.38
CA ASP A 119 -15.89 -10.00 8.57
C ASP A 119 -15.31 -11.39 8.21
N PRO A 120 -16.12 -12.48 8.33
CA PRO A 120 -15.69 -13.82 7.92
C PRO A 120 -15.25 -13.93 6.44
N VAL A 121 -15.59 -12.97 5.61
CA VAL A 121 -15.22 -12.97 4.18
C VAL A 121 -14.07 -12.03 3.84
N GLY A 122 -13.59 -11.25 4.81
CA GLY A 122 -12.46 -10.35 4.59
C GLY A 122 -12.28 -9.32 5.70
N PHE A 123 -11.27 -8.48 5.54
CA PHE A 123 -11.02 -7.36 6.45
C PHE A 123 -10.24 -6.24 5.75
N THR A 124 -10.43 -5.03 6.23
CA THR A 124 -9.68 -3.85 5.80
C THR A 124 -8.97 -3.23 6.97
N ALA A 125 -7.69 -2.90 6.81
CA ALA A 125 -6.94 -2.15 7.81
C ALA A 125 -5.83 -1.29 7.21
N ALA A 126 -5.52 -0.20 7.88
CA ALA A 126 -4.39 0.68 7.57
C ALA A 126 -3.23 0.39 8.55
N PHE A 127 -2.00 0.42 8.00
CA PHE A 127 -0.77 0.12 8.72
C PHE A 127 0.24 1.23 8.50
N ALA A 128 0.69 1.89 9.57
CA ALA A 128 1.78 2.87 9.49
C ALA A 128 3.09 2.17 9.09
N LEU A 129 3.92 2.85 8.29
CA LEU A 129 5.17 2.31 7.77
C LEU A 129 6.29 2.27 8.83
N MET A 130 5.95 1.90 10.05
CA MET A 130 6.90 1.73 11.17
C MET A 130 6.33 0.75 12.20
N PRO A 131 7.16 0.12 13.04
CA PRO A 131 6.68 -0.63 14.20
C PRO A 131 6.00 0.30 15.22
N LYS A 132 5.20 -0.24 16.12
CA LYS A 132 4.39 0.50 17.11
C LYS A 132 5.19 1.56 17.90
N ASN A 133 6.43 1.28 18.19
CA ASN A 133 7.35 2.19 18.89
C ASN A 133 8.40 2.83 17.96
N GLY A 134 8.13 2.86 16.67
CA GLY A 134 9.03 3.44 15.67
C GLY A 134 9.04 4.99 15.71
N SER A 135 10.10 5.57 15.15
CA SER A 135 10.21 7.03 15.01
C SER A 135 9.60 7.54 13.71
N LYS A 136 9.26 8.83 13.69
CA LYS A 136 8.81 9.52 12.46
C LYS A 136 9.88 9.43 11.35
N ASP A 137 11.17 9.49 11.71
CA ASP A 137 12.26 9.40 10.74
C ASP A 137 12.37 8.00 10.13
N LEU A 138 12.20 6.94 10.94
CA LEU A 138 12.15 5.57 10.44
C LEU A 138 10.98 5.38 9.47
N MET A 139 9.80 5.92 9.77
CA MET A 139 8.64 5.85 8.91
C MET A 139 8.89 6.53 7.56
N ARG A 140 9.53 7.70 7.56
CA ARG A 140 9.92 8.42 6.33
C ARG A 140 11.00 7.66 5.55
N GLN A 141 11.97 7.04 6.23
CA GLN A 141 12.98 6.18 5.61
C GLN A 141 12.32 4.97 4.94
N ASN A 142 11.37 4.31 5.60
CA ASN A 142 10.64 3.17 5.06
C ASN A 142 9.80 3.58 3.83
N PHE A 143 9.16 4.75 3.86
CA PHE A 143 8.48 5.31 2.69
C PHE A 143 9.44 5.49 1.50
N ASN A 144 10.62 6.05 1.72
CA ASN A 144 11.64 6.21 0.68
C ASN A 144 12.14 4.87 0.14
N THR A 145 12.26 3.85 1.00
CA THR A 145 12.59 2.49 0.58
C THR A 145 11.53 1.92 -0.37
N LEU A 146 10.25 2.13 -0.08
CA LEU A 146 9.14 1.69 -0.93
C LEU A 146 9.04 2.46 -2.27
N LEU A 147 9.58 3.67 -2.35
CA LEU A 147 9.72 4.42 -3.60
C LEU A 147 10.83 3.85 -4.50
N THR A 148 11.92 3.38 -3.92
CA THR A 148 13.15 3.02 -4.65
C THR A 148 13.29 1.53 -4.90
N THR A 149 12.87 0.70 -3.95
CA THR A 149 13.05 -0.76 -3.98
C THR A 149 11.70 -1.47 -4.19
N GLU A 150 11.72 -2.61 -4.86
CA GLU A 150 10.53 -3.42 -5.13
C GLU A 150 10.16 -4.29 -3.93
N VAL A 151 8.87 -4.40 -3.65
CA VAL A 151 8.34 -5.33 -2.63
C VAL A 151 8.44 -6.76 -3.16
N ALA A 152 9.05 -7.66 -2.41
CA ALA A 152 9.12 -9.09 -2.72
C ALA A 152 7.93 -9.85 -2.15
N LYS A 153 7.54 -9.55 -0.91
CA LYS A 153 6.41 -10.19 -0.24
C LYS A 153 5.85 -9.35 0.90
N ILE A 154 4.59 -9.62 1.23
CA ILE A 154 3.90 -9.08 2.40
C ILE A 154 3.43 -10.24 3.26
N LYS A 155 3.75 -10.20 4.54
CA LYS A 155 3.25 -11.14 5.54
C LYS A 155 2.28 -10.40 6.47
N ILE A 156 1.11 -10.98 6.68
CA ILE A 156 0.05 -10.45 7.54
C ILE A 156 -0.12 -11.40 8.72
N PHE A 157 -0.11 -10.87 9.93
CA PHE A 157 -0.29 -11.65 11.15
C PHE A 157 -1.74 -11.55 11.59
N THR A 158 -2.52 -12.61 11.36
CA THR A 158 -3.90 -12.72 11.81
C THR A 158 -4.00 -13.40 13.17
N THR A 159 -5.21 -13.48 13.73
CA THR A 159 -5.47 -14.19 14.99
C THR A 159 -5.18 -15.68 14.89
N GLU A 160 -5.32 -16.27 13.70
CA GLU A 160 -5.25 -17.71 13.49
C GLU A 160 -3.99 -18.15 12.75
N LYS A 161 -3.44 -17.29 11.87
CA LYS A 161 -2.36 -17.67 10.96
C LYS A 161 -1.44 -16.49 10.60
N GLU A 162 -0.33 -16.84 10.00
CA GLU A 162 0.50 -15.93 9.21
C GLU A 162 0.15 -16.12 7.73
N LEU A 163 -0.36 -15.07 7.11
CA LEU A 163 -0.64 -15.06 5.66
C LEU A 163 0.54 -14.44 4.93
N GLU A 164 1.15 -15.18 4.02
CA GLU A 164 2.28 -14.69 3.23
C GLU A 164 1.89 -14.57 1.76
N TYR A 165 2.11 -13.40 1.17
CA TYR A 165 1.82 -13.06 -0.21
C TYR A 165 3.10 -12.68 -0.94
N SER A 166 3.49 -13.49 -1.91
CA SER A 166 4.62 -13.18 -2.79
C SER A 166 4.16 -12.34 -3.97
N THR A 167 4.97 -11.35 -4.36
CA THR A 167 4.66 -10.46 -5.47
C THR A 167 5.22 -10.99 -6.79
N ASN A 168 4.48 -10.85 -7.87
CA ASN A 168 4.98 -10.99 -9.24
C ASN A 168 5.40 -9.61 -9.80
N SER A 169 5.90 -9.57 -11.04
CA SER A 169 6.37 -8.33 -11.67
C SER A 169 5.25 -7.29 -11.83
N ALA A 170 4.04 -7.70 -12.18
CA ALA A 170 2.91 -6.80 -12.33
C ALA A 170 2.49 -6.19 -10.98
N THR A 171 2.39 -7.01 -9.94
CA THR A 171 2.07 -6.57 -8.58
C THR A 171 3.10 -5.56 -8.06
N ARG A 172 4.40 -5.83 -8.27
CA ARG A 172 5.48 -4.92 -7.87
C ARG A 172 5.36 -3.56 -8.54
N ALA A 173 5.09 -3.56 -9.85
CA ALA A 173 4.90 -2.32 -10.60
C ALA A 173 3.71 -1.51 -10.08
N VAL A 174 2.60 -2.18 -9.75
CA VAL A 174 1.41 -1.54 -9.17
C VAL A 174 1.71 -0.93 -7.81
N ILE A 175 2.32 -1.68 -6.88
CA ILE A 175 2.68 -1.16 -5.55
C ILE A 175 3.59 0.07 -5.69
N LYS A 176 4.61 -0.01 -6.53
CA LYS A 176 5.53 1.11 -6.78
C LYS A 176 4.82 2.34 -7.35
N ALA A 177 3.85 2.13 -8.25
CA ALA A 177 3.06 3.22 -8.83
C ALA A 177 2.19 3.95 -7.80
N HIS A 178 1.64 3.24 -6.80
CA HIS A 178 0.92 3.86 -5.68
C HIS A 178 1.81 4.81 -4.88
N PHE A 179 3.00 4.36 -4.49
CA PHE A 179 3.94 5.20 -3.73
C PHE A 179 4.45 6.38 -4.56
N ALA A 180 4.75 6.19 -5.85
CA ALA A 180 5.17 7.27 -6.74
C ALA A 180 4.09 8.34 -6.91
N LEU A 181 2.81 7.94 -7.06
CA LEU A 181 1.69 8.88 -7.12
C LEU A 181 1.54 9.64 -5.81
N LEU A 182 1.63 8.94 -4.67
CA LEU A 182 1.53 9.54 -3.35
C LEU A 182 2.63 10.60 -3.14
N ASP A 183 3.90 10.28 -3.42
CA ASP A 183 5.04 11.19 -3.31
C ASP A 183 4.86 12.43 -4.20
N LYS A 184 4.46 12.22 -5.47
CA LYS A 184 4.18 13.33 -6.40
C LYS A 184 3.09 14.25 -5.87
N THR A 185 2.02 13.67 -5.27
CA THR A 185 0.88 14.45 -4.76
C THR A 185 1.26 15.22 -3.50
N ILE A 186 2.07 14.64 -2.60
CA ILE A 186 2.59 15.32 -1.42
C ILE A 186 3.44 16.53 -1.84
N LYS A 187 4.39 16.33 -2.75
CA LYS A 187 5.30 17.38 -3.24
C LYS A 187 4.58 18.52 -3.97
N ALA A 188 3.52 18.22 -4.69
CA ALA A 188 2.71 19.24 -5.38
C ALA A 188 1.88 20.13 -4.42
N SER A 189 1.89 19.82 -3.15
CA SER A 189 1.07 20.47 -2.12
C SER A 189 1.88 21.17 -1.01
N LEU A 190 3.18 21.14 -1.14
CA LEU A 190 4.12 21.93 -0.34
C LEU A 190 4.39 23.27 -0.98
#